data_987f14b48b4f7fea50811932748c9a1f
#
_entry.id   987f14b48b4f7fea50811932748c9a1f
#
_cell.length_a   1.000
_cell.length_b   1.000
_cell.length_c   1.000
_cell.angle_alpha   90.00
_cell.angle_beta   90.00
_cell.angle_gamma   90.00
#
_symmetry.space_group_name_H-M   'P 1'
#
loop_
_entity.id
_entity.type
_entity.pdbx_description
1 polymer ?
#
loop_
_entity_poly.entity_id
_entity_poly.type
_entity_poly.pdbx_seq_one_letter_code
_entity_poly.pdbx_strand_id
1 'polypeptide(L)'
;MSLMDKLLKVKVLKHGDVLSDSELFNNIDVIPTNYPIFNVALSGSLDGGLHAGITFLCGPSKHFKSMLGLMMVKSYFDRYPDAICMFYDSEFGITTDYLQAVGIDPSRIIHQPIMNLEELKFDIMAKLDQIERGDKIIFFIDSIGGLASKKELDDANDQKSAQDMTRAKNFKGLWRMLTPIFPLKNIPMIAINHSYKTQDLFPKDVMSGGTGGMLAATTVFMIGKSQEKDGTDIIGWNFTLNVDKSRYVKEKSKIPFLVTYEGGLNKWAGFLELCLESGHIIKPSNGWYNKVNRETGEVIGLKVREKDTYTKEFMEPILNDPEFKKFIENK
;
A
#
# COMPACT_ATOMS: atom_id res chain seq x y z
N MET A 1 30.70 11.96 34.12
CA MET A 1 30.07 11.08 33.10
C MET A 1 28.68 10.82 33.58
N SER A 2 27.69 11.22 32.82
CA SER A 2 26.27 11.02 33.13
C SER A 2 25.91 9.52 33.14
N LEU A 3 24.77 9.15 33.72
CA LEU A 3 24.27 7.78 33.63
C LEU A 3 24.02 7.38 32.19
N MET A 4 23.49 8.30 31.37
CA MET A 4 23.27 8.10 29.93
C MET A 4 24.58 7.74 29.20
N ASP A 5 25.67 8.50 29.44
CA ASP A 5 26.99 8.23 28.85
C ASP A 5 27.54 6.85 29.25
N LYS A 6 27.27 6.43 30.47
CA LYS A 6 27.70 5.10 30.95
C LYS A 6 26.93 4.00 30.26
N LEU A 7 25.61 4.15 30.09
CA LEU A 7 24.77 3.15 29.47
C LEU A 7 25.02 3.05 27.93
N LEU A 8 25.24 4.17 27.23
CA LEU A 8 25.57 4.19 25.80
C LEU A 8 26.90 3.53 25.46
N LYS A 9 27.83 3.44 26.42
CA LYS A 9 29.11 2.72 26.27
C LYS A 9 28.95 1.20 26.29
N VAL A 10 27.87 0.68 26.84
CA VAL A 10 27.59 -0.76 26.85
C VAL A 10 26.96 -1.17 25.52
N LYS A 11 27.80 -1.50 24.54
CA LYS A 11 27.37 -1.87 23.18
C LYS A 11 27.15 -3.38 23.04
N VAL A 12 26.07 -3.90 23.57
CA VAL A 12 25.62 -5.30 23.31
C VAL A 12 24.82 -5.38 22.01
N LEU A 13 24.09 -4.33 21.66
CA LEU A 13 23.28 -4.22 20.43
C LEU A 13 23.84 -3.14 19.52
N LYS A 14 23.73 -3.36 18.18
CA LYS A 14 24.32 -2.47 17.17
C LYS A 14 23.68 -1.08 17.07
N HIS A 15 22.39 -0.95 17.44
CA HIS A 15 21.56 0.22 17.13
C HIS A 15 21.01 0.92 18.40
N GLY A 16 21.79 0.94 19.48
CA GLY A 16 21.42 1.70 20.68
C GLY A 16 21.94 3.12 20.58
N ASP A 17 21.03 4.12 20.65
CA ASP A 17 21.37 5.52 20.58
C ASP A 17 20.40 6.38 21.38
N VAL A 18 20.71 7.66 21.59
CA VAL A 18 19.75 8.63 22.12
C VAL A 18 18.68 8.84 21.05
N LEU A 19 17.40 8.83 21.44
CA LEU A 19 16.29 8.85 20.48
C LEU A 19 16.31 10.08 19.55
N SER A 20 16.73 11.26 20.07
CA SER A 20 16.89 12.48 19.27
C SER A 20 17.93 12.35 18.16
N ASP A 21 18.92 11.48 18.34
CA ASP A 21 20.05 11.31 17.45
C ASP A 21 19.95 10.01 16.64
N SER A 22 18.87 9.26 16.86
CA SER A 22 18.65 7.96 16.23
C SER A 22 18.45 8.07 14.72
N GLU A 23 19.36 7.56 13.94
CA GLU A 23 19.24 7.47 12.48
C GLU A 23 18.01 6.66 12.04
N LEU A 24 17.50 5.77 12.90
CA LEU A 24 16.31 4.98 12.61
C LEU A 24 15.05 5.83 12.47
N PHE A 25 14.99 6.97 13.14
CA PHE A 25 13.83 7.87 13.15
C PHE A 25 14.09 9.17 12.40
N ASN A 26 15.34 9.64 12.34
CA ASN A 26 15.68 10.89 11.68
C ASN A 26 15.83 10.74 10.16
N ASN A 27 16.15 9.54 9.68
CA ASN A 27 16.37 9.23 8.25
C ASN A 27 15.32 8.22 7.75
N ILE A 28 14.03 8.58 7.84
CA ILE A 28 12.96 7.78 7.28
C ILE A 28 12.71 8.22 5.84
N ASP A 29 12.98 7.34 4.88
CA ASP A 29 12.61 7.56 3.48
C ASP A 29 11.08 7.40 3.31
N VAL A 30 10.47 8.43 2.73
CA VAL A 30 9.08 8.40 2.28
C VAL A 30 9.09 8.53 0.76
N ILE A 31 8.53 7.56 0.07
CA ILE A 31 8.59 7.48 -1.39
C ILE A 31 7.25 7.92 -1.97
N PRO A 32 7.16 9.13 -2.58
CA PRO A 32 5.94 9.60 -3.19
C PRO A 32 5.61 8.77 -4.42
N THR A 33 4.33 8.47 -4.58
CA THR A 33 3.81 7.89 -5.82
C THR A 33 3.44 8.98 -6.82
N ASN A 34 3.31 8.61 -8.09
CA ASN A 34 2.83 9.53 -9.13
C ASN A 34 1.33 9.88 -9.00
N TYR A 35 0.65 9.31 -8.01
CA TYR A 35 -0.78 9.47 -7.75
C TYR A 35 -0.99 10.04 -6.34
N PRO A 36 -1.27 11.34 -6.21
CA PRO A 36 -1.39 12.01 -4.91
C PRO A 36 -2.39 11.36 -3.95
N ILE A 37 -3.45 10.76 -4.49
CA ILE A 37 -4.45 10.06 -3.67
C ILE A 37 -3.86 8.84 -2.93
N PHE A 38 -2.87 8.15 -3.53
CA PHE A 38 -2.18 7.05 -2.87
C PHE A 38 -1.16 7.55 -1.85
N ASN A 39 -0.58 8.74 -2.06
CA ASN A 39 0.26 9.37 -1.04
C ASN A 39 -0.56 9.67 0.22
N VAL A 40 -1.76 10.22 0.06
CA VAL A 40 -2.70 10.44 1.17
C VAL A 40 -3.06 9.11 1.84
N ALA A 41 -3.32 8.05 1.07
CA ALA A 41 -3.65 6.73 1.62
C ALA A 41 -2.50 6.12 2.45
N LEU A 42 -1.26 6.30 2.01
CA LEU A 42 -0.07 5.68 2.59
C LEU A 42 0.51 6.46 3.77
N SER A 43 0.36 7.79 3.77
CA SER A 43 1.08 8.66 4.72
C SER A 43 0.24 9.80 5.34
N GLY A 44 -1.01 10.01 4.88
CA GLY A 44 -1.83 11.15 5.32
C GLY A 44 -1.38 12.49 4.72
N SER A 45 -0.49 12.51 3.72
CA SER A 45 0.00 13.73 3.09
C SER A 45 0.01 13.60 1.57
N LEU A 46 -0.25 14.69 0.86
CA LEU A 46 -0.16 14.75 -0.62
C LEU A 46 1.29 14.58 -1.10
N ASP A 47 2.23 15.09 -0.34
CA ASP A 47 3.67 15.06 -0.63
C ASP A 47 4.37 13.87 0.05
N GLY A 48 3.61 13.01 0.74
CA GLY A 48 4.09 11.80 1.40
C GLY A 48 4.15 10.59 0.46
N GLY A 49 3.91 9.38 0.99
CA GLY A 49 3.92 8.17 0.16
C GLY A 49 4.23 6.88 0.92
N LEU A 50 4.93 5.96 0.24
CA LEU A 50 5.27 4.65 0.77
C LEU A 50 6.39 4.75 1.81
N HIS A 51 6.17 4.13 2.96
CA HIS A 51 7.14 3.99 4.05
C HIS A 51 7.79 2.61 4.07
N ALA A 52 8.92 2.52 4.75
CA ALA A 52 9.49 1.23 5.14
C ALA A 52 8.54 0.42 6.03
N GLY A 53 8.67 -0.89 5.97
CA GLY A 53 7.78 -1.81 6.68
C GLY A 53 6.83 -2.54 5.74
N ILE A 54 5.79 -3.15 6.28
CA ILE A 54 4.93 -4.09 5.57
C ILE A 54 3.58 -3.44 5.25
N THR A 55 3.27 -3.30 3.97
CA THR A 55 1.97 -2.85 3.46
C THR A 55 1.22 -4.02 2.83
N PHE A 56 0.05 -4.35 3.35
CA PHE A 56 -0.84 -5.34 2.76
C PHE A 56 -1.89 -4.69 1.87
N LEU A 57 -2.07 -5.27 0.68
CA LEU A 57 -3.17 -4.99 -0.24
C LEU A 57 -4.09 -6.20 -0.27
N CYS A 58 -5.24 -6.09 0.40
CA CYS A 58 -6.17 -7.19 0.62
C CYS A 58 -7.46 -7.00 -0.17
N GLY A 59 -8.04 -8.08 -0.64
CA GLY A 59 -9.34 -8.06 -1.32
C GLY A 59 -9.57 -9.28 -2.19
N PRO A 60 -10.79 -9.45 -2.72
CA PRO A 60 -11.11 -10.52 -3.66
C PRO A 60 -10.27 -10.45 -4.95
N SER A 61 -10.35 -11.49 -5.78
CA SER A 61 -9.71 -11.48 -7.11
C SER A 61 -10.23 -10.30 -7.97
N LYS A 62 -9.39 -9.80 -8.88
CA LYS A 62 -9.72 -8.68 -9.79
C LYS A 62 -10.05 -7.35 -9.08
N HIS A 63 -9.47 -7.11 -7.88
CA HIS A 63 -9.59 -5.86 -7.13
C HIS A 63 -8.36 -4.95 -7.25
N PHE A 64 -7.68 -4.98 -8.37
CA PHE A 64 -6.56 -4.08 -8.71
C PHE A 64 -5.31 -4.18 -7.80
N LYS A 65 -5.22 -5.20 -6.95
CA LYS A 65 -4.17 -5.36 -5.94
C LYS A 65 -2.76 -5.40 -6.54
N SER A 66 -2.53 -6.32 -7.47
CA SER A 66 -1.22 -6.52 -8.12
C SER A 66 -0.77 -5.27 -8.86
N MET A 67 -1.68 -4.62 -9.62
CA MET A 67 -1.38 -3.36 -10.31
C MET A 67 -1.01 -2.25 -9.34
N LEU A 68 -1.76 -2.09 -8.25
CA LEU A 68 -1.46 -1.10 -7.22
C LEU A 68 -0.09 -1.36 -6.57
N GLY A 69 0.23 -2.62 -6.29
CA GLY A 69 1.55 -3.02 -5.78
C GLY A 69 2.68 -2.69 -6.76
N LEU A 70 2.49 -2.97 -8.05
CA LEU A 70 3.46 -2.63 -9.10
C LEU A 70 3.64 -1.12 -9.26
N MET A 71 2.58 -0.32 -9.11
CA MET A 71 2.70 1.15 -9.09
C MET A 71 3.58 1.65 -7.95
N MET A 72 3.51 1.02 -6.78
CA MET A 72 4.42 1.34 -5.66
C MET A 72 5.86 0.91 -5.97
N VAL A 73 6.07 -0.26 -6.58
CA VAL A 73 7.39 -0.71 -7.07
C VAL A 73 7.95 0.27 -8.11
N LYS A 74 7.12 0.69 -9.07
CA LYS A 74 7.49 1.69 -10.09
C LYS A 74 7.92 3.01 -9.43
N SER A 75 7.16 3.50 -8.46
CA SER A 75 7.49 4.73 -7.74
C SER A 75 8.80 4.63 -6.97
N TYR A 76 9.08 3.47 -6.40
CA TYR A 76 10.36 3.17 -5.76
C TYR A 76 11.51 3.20 -6.77
N PHE A 77 11.33 2.63 -7.96
CA PHE A 77 12.30 2.65 -9.04
C PHE A 77 12.54 4.05 -9.62
N ASP A 78 11.49 4.87 -9.71
CA ASP A 78 11.61 6.26 -10.15
C ASP A 78 12.41 7.10 -9.16
N ARG A 79 12.27 6.82 -7.87
CA ARG A 79 13.01 7.49 -6.80
C ARG A 79 14.47 7.07 -6.74
N TYR A 80 14.75 5.79 -6.98
CA TYR A 80 16.08 5.18 -6.86
C TYR A 80 16.44 4.44 -8.15
N PRO A 81 17.24 5.06 -9.06
CA PRO A 81 17.60 4.45 -10.34
C PRO A 81 18.30 3.08 -10.20
N ASP A 82 19.07 2.87 -9.14
CA ASP A 82 19.81 1.63 -8.88
C ASP A 82 19.04 0.61 -8.04
N ALA A 83 17.79 0.92 -7.66
CA ALA A 83 16.99 0.01 -6.84
C ALA A 83 16.62 -1.26 -7.59
N ILE A 84 16.50 -2.34 -6.83
CA ILE A 84 15.98 -3.63 -7.30
C ILE A 84 14.69 -4.02 -6.58
N CYS A 85 13.90 -4.89 -7.19
CA CYS A 85 12.75 -5.51 -6.56
C CYS A 85 12.98 -7.00 -6.37
N MET A 86 12.80 -7.47 -5.14
CA MET A 86 12.68 -8.91 -4.87
C MET A 86 11.21 -9.30 -4.99
N PHE A 87 10.87 -10.01 -6.06
CA PHE A 87 9.49 -10.42 -6.37
C PHE A 87 9.27 -11.90 -6.09
N TYR A 88 8.52 -12.19 -5.04
CA TYR A 88 8.03 -13.52 -4.72
C TYR A 88 6.68 -13.75 -5.39
N ASP A 89 6.61 -14.76 -6.25
CA ASP A 89 5.45 -15.04 -7.09
C ASP A 89 4.88 -16.43 -6.83
N SER A 90 3.60 -16.49 -6.49
CA SER A 90 2.84 -17.73 -6.32
C SER A 90 1.64 -17.84 -7.27
N GLU A 91 1.33 -16.78 -8.01
CA GLU A 91 0.17 -16.73 -8.92
C GLU A 91 0.55 -16.77 -10.39
N PHE A 92 1.81 -16.46 -10.73
CA PHE A 92 2.36 -16.46 -12.09
C PHE A 92 1.57 -15.61 -13.09
N GLY A 93 0.89 -14.57 -12.58
CA GLY A 93 0.05 -13.68 -13.37
C GLY A 93 0.75 -12.44 -13.94
N ILE A 94 1.97 -12.14 -13.48
CA ILE A 94 2.74 -10.96 -13.87
C ILE A 94 3.85 -11.38 -14.84
N THR A 95 3.66 -11.05 -16.12
CA THR A 95 4.63 -11.33 -17.19
C THR A 95 5.58 -10.17 -17.42
N THR A 96 6.67 -10.42 -18.16
CA THR A 96 7.62 -9.38 -18.59
C THR A 96 6.93 -8.27 -19.36
N ASP A 97 6.04 -8.62 -20.30
CA ASP A 97 5.29 -7.64 -21.10
C ASP A 97 4.37 -6.79 -20.22
N TYR A 98 3.76 -7.40 -19.19
CA TYR A 98 2.93 -6.68 -18.25
C TYR A 98 3.74 -5.67 -17.43
N LEU A 99 4.94 -6.03 -16.98
CA LEU A 99 5.86 -5.12 -16.29
C LEU A 99 6.28 -3.95 -17.17
N GLN A 100 6.65 -4.23 -18.43
CA GLN A 100 7.03 -3.20 -19.42
C GLN A 100 5.86 -2.24 -19.71
N ALA A 101 4.64 -2.76 -19.82
CA ALA A 101 3.44 -1.95 -20.06
C ALA A 101 3.16 -0.95 -18.92
N VAL A 102 3.53 -1.28 -17.69
CA VAL A 102 3.44 -0.34 -16.53
C VAL A 102 4.70 0.49 -16.33
N GLY A 103 5.68 0.38 -17.22
CA GLY A 103 6.93 1.15 -17.20
C GLY A 103 7.94 0.66 -16.17
N ILE A 104 7.91 -0.62 -15.82
CA ILE A 104 8.89 -1.27 -14.96
C ILE A 104 9.90 -2.02 -15.82
N ASP A 105 11.19 -1.79 -15.59
CA ASP A 105 12.28 -2.53 -16.22
C ASP A 105 12.41 -3.92 -15.56
N PRO A 106 12.14 -5.02 -16.29
CA PRO A 106 12.22 -6.37 -15.74
C PRO A 106 13.65 -6.76 -15.32
N SER A 107 14.68 -6.14 -15.87
CA SER A 107 16.08 -6.43 -15.50
C SER A 107 16.42 -6.04 -14.05
N ARG A 108 15.57 -5.22 -13.44
CA ARG A 108 15.69 -4.77 -12.05
C ARG A 108 14.86 -5.61 -11.06
N ILE A 109 14.25 -6.71 -11.55
CA ILE A 109 13.42 -7.60 -10.73
C ILE A 109 14.11 -8.95 -10.59
N ILE A 110 14.35 -9.36 -9.36
CA ILE A 110 14.71 -10.74 -9.03
C ILE A 110 13.40 -11.49 -8.81
N HIS A 111 13.01 -12.29 -9.79
CA HIS A 111 11.80 -13.11 -9.75
C HIS A 111 12.06 -14.43 -9.04
N GLN A 112 11.33 -14.70 -7.97
CA GLN A 112 11.44 -15.88 -7.15
C GLN A 112 10.10 -16.60 -7.06
N PRO A 113 9.87 -17.65 -7.87
CA PRO A 113 8.72 -18.54 -7.69
C PRO A 113 8.72 -19.19 -6.32
N ILE A 114 7.55 -19.26 -5.70
CA ILE A 114 7.36 -19.91 -4.39
C ILE A 114 6.13 -20.80 -4.40
N MET A 115 6.22 -21.96 -3.75
CA MET A 115 5.14 -22.95 -3.67
C MET A 115 4.52 -23.06 -2.28
N ASN A 116 5.25 -22.68 -1.23
CA ASN A 116 4.78 -22.78 0.15
C ASN A 116 5.38 -21.70 1.07
N LEU A 117 4.79 -21.57 2.26
CA LEU A 117 5.20 -20.57 3.26
C LEU A 117 6.61 -20.77 3.80
N GLU A 118 7.08 -22.01 3.87
CA GLU A 118 8.41 -22.34 4.39
C GLU A 118 9.49 -21.91 3.40
N GLU A 119 9.29 -22.14 2.10
CA GLU A 119 10.19 -21.64 1.05
C GLU A 119 10.31 -20.13 1.12
N LEU A 120 9.18 -19.41 1.14
CA LEU A 120 9.19 -17.95 1.31
C LEU A 120 9.95 -17.54 2.56
N LYS A 121 9.67 -18.18 3.70
CA LYS A 121 10.29 -17.82 4.98
C LYS A 121 11.79 -18.00 4.97
N PHE A 122 12.30 -19.12 4.45
CA PHE A 122 13.72 -19.40 4.45
C PHE A 122 14.47 -18.53 3.45
N ASP A 123 13.93 -18.36 2.25
CA ASP A 123 14.59 -17.56 1.22
C ASP A 123 14.60 -16.06 1.60
N ILE A 124 13.48 -15.50 2.05
CA ILE A 124 13.43 -14.08 2.43
C ILE A 124 14.36 -13.75 3.61
N MET A 125 14.48 -14.67 4.59
CA MET A 125 15.40 -14.46 5.71
C MET A 125 16.85 -14.51 5.26
N ALA A 126 17.23 -15.45 4.38
CA ALA A 126 18.57 -15.54 3.83
C ALA A 126 18.94 -14.31 2.98
N LYS A 127 17.99 -13.78 2.18
CA LYS A 127 18.19 -12.54 1.41
C LYS A 127 18.35 -11.33 2.33
N LEU A 128 17.48 -11.19 3.34
CA LEU A 128 17.54 -10.09 4.30
C LEU A 128 18.84 -10.07 5.11
N ASP A 129 19.48 -11.21 5.32
CA ASP A 129 20.78 -11.28 5.99
C ASP A 129 21.92 -10.65 5.17
N GLN A 130 21.78 -10.60 3.85
CA GLN A 130 22.75 -10.01 2.93
C GLN A 130 22.51 -8.50 2.67
N ILE A 131 21.39 -7.95 3.11
CA ILE A 131 20.99 -6.57 2.83
C ILE A 131 21.36 -5.70 4.03
N GLU A 132 21.93 -4.54 3.79
CA GLU A 132 22.22 -3.55 4.81
C GLU A 132 21.22 -2.37 4.78
N ARG A 133 21.18 -1.58 5.86
CA ARG A 133 20.42 -0.33 5.86
C ARG A 133 21.08 0.66 4.89
N GLY A 134 20.30 1.10 3.90
CA GLY A 134 20.78 1.99 2.85
C GLY A 134 20.74 1.36 1.46
N ASP A 135 20.78 0.03 1.38
CA ASP A 135 20.55 -0.67 0.12
C ASP A 135 19.17 -0.33 -0.42
N LYS A 136 19.07 -0.10 -1.71
CA LYS A 136 17.83 0.31 -2.36
C LYS A 136 17.13 -0.91 -2.94
N ILE A 137 16.30 -1.52 -2.12
CA ILE A 137 15.51 -2.71 -2.47
C ILE A 137 14.07 -2.58 -1.97
N ILE A 138 13.12 -3.03 -2.77
CA ILE A 138 11.73 -3.19 -2.41
C ILE A 138 11.33 -4.66 -2.53
N PHE A 139 10.53 -5.15 -1.60
CA PHE A 139 9.98 -6.50 -1.65
C PHE A 139 8.53 -6.45 -2.14
N PHE A 140 8.21 -7.36 -3.06
CA PHE A 140 6.85 -7.54 -3.57
C PHE A 140 6.47 -9.01 -3.52
N ILE A 141 5.32 -9.34 -2.94
CA ILE A 141 4.80 -10.71 -2.82
C ILE A 141 3.42 -10.77 -3.46
N ASP A 142 3.25 -11.57 -4.50
CA ASP A 142 1.95 -11.80 -5.18
C ASP A 142 1.69 -13.29 -5.41
N SER A 143 0.88 -13.92 -4.58
CA SER A 143 0.27 -13.47 -3.34
C SER A 143 0.63 -14.39 -2.17
N ILE A 144 0.44 -13.91 -0.95
CA ILE A 144 0.67 -14.75 0.24
C ILE A 144 -0.59 -15.48 0.69
N GLY A 145 -1.76 -15.00 0.29
CA GLY A 145 -3.05 -15.51 0.78
C GLY A 145 -3.35 -16.95 0.38
N GLY A 146 -2.84 -17.38 -0.77
CA GLY A 146 -3.04 -18.72 -1.32
C GLY A 146 -1.97 -19.74 -0.96
N LEU A 147 -0.83 -19.31 -0.36
CA LEU A 147 0.26 -20.23 -0.06
C LEU A 147 -0.13 -21.29 0.99
N ALA A 148 0.09 -22.55 0.66
CA ALA A 148 -0.02 -23.67 1.57
C ALA A 148 1.20 -23.73 2.52
N SER A 149 1.11 -24.51 3.60
CA SER A 149 2.30 -24.98 4.30
C SER A 149 2.93 -26.17 3.55
N LYS A 150 4.22 -26.40 3.77
CA LYS A 150 4.87 -27.63 3.23
C LYS A 150 4.15 -28.87 3.69
N LYS A 151 3.71 -28.90 4.94
CA LYS A 151 2.95 -30.02 5.50
C LYS A 151 1.62 -30.26 4.77
N GLU A 152 0.88 -29.22 4.40
CA GLU A 152 -0.34 -29.38 3.58
C GLU A 152 -0.05 -30.03 2.23
N LEU A 153 1.07 -29.66 1.58
CA LEU A 153 1.50 -30.28 0.32
C LEU A 153 1.91 -31.74 0.50
N ASP A 154 2.69 -32.04 1.54
CA ASP A 154 3.13 -33.41 1.85
C ASP A 154 1.94 -34.32 2.23
N ASP A 155 1.00 -33.83 3.06
CA ASP A 155 -0.20 -34.57 3.44
C ASP A 155 -1.12 -34.82 2.22
N ALA A 156 -1.23 -33.86 1.28
CA ALA A 156 -1.97 -34.05 0.04
C ALA A 156 -1.34 -35.15 -0.84
N ASN A 157 -0.02 -35.17 -0.97
CA ASN A 157 0.71 -36.23 -1.70
C ASN A 157 0.53 -37.61 -1.05
N ASP A 158 0.48 -37.67 0.28
CA ASP A 158 0.27 -38.88 1.06
C ASP A 158 -1.21 -39.27 1.20
N GLN A 159 -2.14 -38.54 0.57
CA GLN A 159 -3.58 -38.75 0.66
C GLN A 159 -4.14 -38.70 2.10
N LYS A 160 -3.51 -37.90 2.97
CA LYS A 160 -3.97 -37.68 4.36
C LYS A 160 -4.92 -36.52 4.44
N SER A 161 -6.01 -36.65 5.19
CA SER A 161 -7.04 -35.65 5.37
C SER A 161 -7.00 -34.92 6.74
N ALA A 162 -5.84 -34.86 7.37
CA ALA A 162 -5.70 -34.24 8.68
C ALA A 162 -5.83 -32.71 8.59
N GLN A 163 -6.59 -32.11 9.51
CA GLN A 163 -6.71 -30.65 9.61
C GLN A 163 -5.36 -30.07 10.08
N ASP A 164 -4.73 -29.25 9.23
CA ASP A 164 -3.40 -28.72 9.51
C ASP A 164 -3.44 -27.32 10.15
N MET A 165 -2.97 -27.22 11.39
CA MET A 165 -2.75 -25.94 12.10
C MET A 165 -1.37 -25.32 11.81
N THR A 166 -0.53 -26.02 11.04
CA THR A 166 0.87 -25.65 10.79
C THR A 166 0.93 -24.38 9.94
N ARG A 167 0.03 -24.23 8.96
CA ARG A 167 -0.05 -23.04 8.10
C ARG A 167 -0.22 -21.77 8.93
N ALA A 168 -1.18 -21.72 9.83
CA ALA A 168 -1.42 -20.55 10.69
C ALA A 168 -0.23 -20.22 11.60
N LYS A 169 0.43 -21.26 12.14
CA LYS A 169 1.65 -21.12 12.95
C LYS A 169 2.82 -20.56 12.12
N ASN A 170 3.05 -21.10 10.93
CA ASN A 170 4.13 -20.65 10.02
C ASN A 170 3.88 -19.24 9.53
N PHE A 171 2.66 -18.91 9.14
CA PHE A 171 2.24 -17.57 8.75
C PHE A 171 2.51 -16.55 9.87
N LYS A 172 2.07 -16.83 11.10
CA LYS A 172 2.34 -15.98 12.26
C LYS A 172 3.84 -15.88 12.56
N GLY A 173 4.57 -16.99 12.44
CA GLY A 173 6.03 -17.06 12.65
C GLY A 173 6.79 -16.20 11.64
N LEU A 174 6.44 -16.27 10.35
CA LEU A 174 7.03 -15.45 9.28
C LEU A 174 6.90 -13.96 9.62
N TRP A 175 5.69 -13.49 9.84
CA TRP A 175 5.45 -12.06 10.11
C TRP A 175 6.12 -11.57 11.37
N ARG A 176 6.14 -12.35 12.44
CA ARG A 176 6.85 -11.98 13.67
C ARG A 176 8.36 -11.78 13.45
N MET A 177 8.97 -12.55 12.55
CA MET A 177 10.39 -12.38 12.20
C MET A 177 10.62 -11.14 11.32
N LEU A 178 9.75 -10.89 10.34
CA LEU A 178 9.91 -9.80 9.38
C LEU A 178 9.59 -8.41 9.98
N THR A 179 8.65 -8.34 10.91
CA THR A 179 8.17 -7.07 11.50
C THR A 179 9.28 -6.12 11.96
N PRO A 180 10.31 -6.55 12.72
CA PRO A 180 11.38 -5.65 13.15
C PRO A 180 12.42 -5.39 12.04
N ILE A 181 12.62 -6.31 11.10
CA ILE A 181 13.72 -6.25 10.14
C ILE A 181 13.46 -5.18 9.06
N PHE A 182 12.26 -5.13 8.50
CA PHE A 182 11.93 -4.18 7.42
C PHE A 182 12.08 -2.71 7.84
N PRO A 183 11.52 -2.25 8.96
CA PRO A 183 11.75 -0.88 9.43
C PRO A 183 13.20 -0.64 9.84
N LEU A 184 13.86 -1.61 10.49
CA LEU A 184 15.26 -1.48 10.92
C LEU A 184 16.19 -1.26 9.72
N LYS A 185 15.96 -1.98 8.62
CA LYS A 185 16.74 -1.85 7.38
C LYS A 185 16.22 -0.74 6.44
N ASN A 186 15.13 -0.07 6.80
CA ASN A 186 14.45 0.96 5.99
C ASN A 186 14.00 0.43 4.62
N ILE A 187 13.43 -0.75 4.58
CA ILE A 187 12.98 -1.45 3.37
C ILE A 187 11.46 -1.47 3.32
N PRO A 188 10.80 -1.07 2.22
CA PRO A 188 9.39 -1.28 2.00
C PRO A 188 9.11 -2.71 1.49
N MET A 189 8.03 -3.29 1.99
CA MET A 189 7.46 -4.54 1.46
C MET A 189 6.00 -4.34 1.15
N ILE A 190 5.57 -4.81 -0.02
CA ILE A 190 4.19 -4.88 -0.45
C ILE A 190 3.79 -6.34 -0.56
N ALA A 191 2.78 -6.74 0.17
CA ALA A 191 2.26 -8.10 0.14
C ALA A 191 0.80 -8.11 -0.29
N ILE A 192 0.52 -8.79 -1.39
CA ILE A 192 -0.83 -9.05 -1.87
C ILE A 192 -1.44 -10.17 -1.04
N ASN A 193 -2.67 -9.97 -0.58
CA ASN A 193 -3.38 -10.97 0.18
C ASN A 193 -4.85 -11.07 -0.26
N HIS A 194 -5.45 -12.23 -0.05
CA HIS A 194 -6.88 -12.43 -0.24
C HIS A 194 -7.67 -11.99 0.99
N SER A 195 -8.92 -11.64 0.78
CA SER A 195 -9.88 -11.44 1.85
C SER A 195 -11.01 -12.46 1.74
N TYR A 196 -11.64 -12.75 2.87
CA TYR A 196 -12.85 -13.54 2.95
C TYR A 196 -13.86 -12.83 3.86
N LYS A 197 -15.13 -13.18 3.71
CA LYS A 197 -16.20 -12.66 4.58
C LYS A 197 -16.33 -13.53 5.81
N THR A 198 -16.45 -12.91 6.99
CA THR A 198 -16.80 -13.63 8.21
C THR A 198 -18.20 -14.25 8.08
N GLN A 199 -18.45 -15.33 8.83
CA GLN A 199 -19.77 -16.03 8.84
C GLN A 199 -20.75 -15.45 9.88
N ASP A 200 -20.49 -14.20 10.32
CA ASP A 200 -21.33 -13.51 11.29
C ASP A 200 -22.64 -13.01 10.66
N LEU A 201 -23.60 -12.60 11.51
CA LEU A 201 -24.85 -11.98 11.07
C LEU A 201 -24.61 -10.73 10.19
N PHE A 202 -23.53 -10.00 10.45
CA PHE A 202 -23.04 -8.87 9.65
C PHE A 202 -21.64 -9.20 9.11
N PRO A 203 -21.54 -9.84 7.93
CA PRO A 203 -20.28 -10.29 7.37
C PRO A 203 -19.31 -9.13 7.16
N LYS A 204 -18.08 -9.29 7.63
CA LYS A 204 -16.98 -8.33 7.41
C LYS A 204 -15.91 -8.97 6.55
N ASP A 205 -15.28 -8.16 5.69
CA ASP A 205 -14.10 -8.59 4.97
C ASP A 205 -12.91 -8.63 5.93
N VAL A 206 -12.24 -9.77 5.97
CA VAL A 206 -11.03 -9.97 6.80
C VAL A 206 -9.90 -10.55 5.97
N MET A 207 -8.69 -10.18 6.33
CA MET A 207 -7.47 -10.65 5.67
C MET A 207 -7.27 -12.15 5.89
N SER A 208 -6.92 -12.90 4.84
CA SER A 208 -6.57 -14.32 4.92
C SER A 208 -5.30 -14.54 5.74
N GLY A 209 -5.20 -15.71 6.41
CA GLY A 209 -4.01 -16.11 7.18
C GLY A 209 -4.02 -15.69 8.65
N GLY A 210 -5.15 -15.17 9.15
CA GLY A 210 -5.33 -14.84 10.56
C GLY A 210 -4.66 -13.53 10.99
N THR A 211 -4.56 -13.30 12.31
CA THR A 211 -4.14 -12.01 12.88
C THR A 211 -2.64 -11.71 12.76
N GLY A 212 -1.81 -12.68 12.41
CA GLY A 212 -0.35 -12.51 12.40
C GLY A 212 0.13 -11.42 11.44
N GLY A 213 -0.38 -11.40 10.19
CA GLY A 213 -0.07 -10.37 9.21
C GLY A 213 -0.61 -9.00 9.61
N MET A 214 -1.86 -8.95 10.12
CA MET A 214 -2.46 -7.71 10.62
C MET A 214 -1.61 -7.06 11.71
N LEU A 215 -1.13 -7.84 12.68
CA LEU A 215 -0.29 -7.32 13.77
C LEU A 215 1.07 -6.83 13.27
N ALA A 216 1.65 -7.53 12.30
CA ALA A 216 2.96 -7.21 11.71
C ALA A 216 2.95 -5.98 10.81
N ALA A 217 1.83 -5.71 10.17
CA ALA A 217 1.70 -4.67 9.15
C ALA A 217 1.94 -3.25 9.69
N THR A 218 2.58 -2.43 8.87
CA THR A 218 2.58 -0.97 8.99
C THR A 218 1.25 -0.41 8.51
N THR A 219 0.76 -0.92 7.37
CA THR A 219 -0.51 -0.52 6.75
C THR A 219 -1.24 -1.73 6.17
N VAL A 220 -2.56 -1.77 6.32
CA VAL A 220 -3.44 -2.77 5.70
C VAL A 220 -4.60 -2.07 5.01
N PHE A 221 -4.72 -2.29 3.71
CA PHE A 221 -5.85 -1.83 2.90
C PHE A 221 -6.76 -3.00 2.53
N MET A 222 -8.06 -2.84 2.82
CA MET A 222 -9.10 -3.71 2.27
C MET A 222 -9.71 -3.02 1.06
N ILE A 223 -9.54 -3.59 -0.14
CA ILE A 223 -9.91 -2.94 -1.39
C ILE A 223 -11.33 -3.31 -1.79
N GLY A 224 -12.21 -2.32 -1.77
CA GLY A 224 -13.57 -2.41 -2.31
C GLY A 224 -13.61 -2.09 -3.80
N LYS A 225 -14.69 -2.51 -4.49
CA LYS A 225 -14.88 -2.31 -5.92
C LYS A 225 -16.36 -2.10 -6.25
N SER A 226 -16.64 -1.10 -7.09
CA SER A 226 -17.96 -0.84 -7.67
C SER A 226 -17.84 -0.43 -9.14
N GLN A 227 -18.93 -0.55 -9.90
CA GLN A 227 -18.94 -0.20 -11.31
C GLN A 227 -18.94 1.31 -11.51
N GLU A 228 -18.13 1.80 -12.45
CA GLU A 228 -18.26 3.12 -13.03
C GLU A 228 -19.03 3.01 -14.32
N LYS A 229 -20.08 3.83 -14.50
CA LYS A 229 -21.01 3.76 -15.63
C LYS A 229 -21.18 5.09 -16.33
N ASP A 230 -21.38 5.04 -17.65
CA ASP A 230 -21.93 6.13 -18.46
C ASP A 230 -23.25 5.64 -19.06
N GLY A 231 -24.35 6.15 -18.55
CA GLY A 231 -25.70 5.60 -18.83
C GLY A 231 -25.83 4.15 -18.36
N THR A 232 -26.01 3.22 -19.30
CA THR A 232 -26.08 1.77 -19.06
C THR A 232 -24.75 1.05 -19.14
N ASP A 233 -23.76 1.68 -19.78
CA ASP A 233 -22.49 1.05 -20.13
C ASP A 233 -21.49 1.14 -18.98
N ILE A 234 -20.81 0.03 -18.68
CA ILE A 234 -19.73 0.00 -17.71
C ILE A 234 -18.46 0.50 -18.40
N ILE A 235 -17.97 1.68 -18.01
CA ILE A 235 -16.78 2.33 -18.56
C ILE A 235 -15.53 2.12 -17.71
N GLY A 236 -15.69 1.53 -16.51
CA GLY A 236 -14.58 1.32 -15.59
C GLY A 236 -15.02 0.85 -14.22
N TRP A 237 -14.17 1.09 -13.25
CA TRP A 237 -14.36 0.67 -11.87
C TRP A 237 -13.92 1.75 -10.89
N ASN A 238 -14.77 2.03 -9.93
CA ASN A 238 -14.42 2.76 -8.72
C ASN A 238 -13.90 1.77 -7.67
N PHE A 239 -12.68 1.96 -7.23
CA PHE A 239 -12.09 1.23 -6.12
C PHE A 239 -12.03 2.10 -4.88
N THR A 240 -12.02 1.46 -3.72
CA THR A 240 -11.87 2.16 -2.44
C THR A 240 -10.82 1.43 -1.60
N LEU A 241 -9.78 2.15 -1.20
CA LEU A 241 -8.85 1.69 -0.17
C LEU A 241 -9.50 1.96 1.19
N ASN A 242 -10.02 0.92 1.82
CA ASN A 242 -10.49 1.00 3.21
C ASN A 242 -9.28 0.74 4.11
N VAL A 243 -8.90 1.73 4.91
CA VAL A 243 -7.77 1.64 5.84
C VAL A 243 -8.21 0.80 7.03
N ASP A 244 -7.81 -0.46 7.06
CA ASP A 244 -8.12 -1.38 8.17
C ASP A 244 -7.11 -1.25 9.31
N LYS A 245 -5.86 -0.92 8.96
CA LYS A 245 -4.79 -0.55 9.88
C LYS A 245 -3.83 0.43 9.21
N SER A 246 -3.36 1.43 9.93
CA SER A 246 -2.24 2.28 9.51
C SER A 246 -1.53 2.88 10.72
N ARG A 247 -0.24 3.17 10.56
CA ARG A 247 0.52 3.99 11.52
C ARG A 247 0.48 5.48 11.19
N TYR A 248 -0.01 5.84 10.00
CA TYR A 248 0.10 7.19 9.45
C TYR A 248 -1.26 7.81 9.13
N VAL A 249 -2.27 6.99 8.88
CA VAL A 249 -3.60 7.42 8.46
C VAL A 249 -4.62 6.85 9.44
N LYS A 250 -5.66 7.63 9.71
CA LYS A 250 -6.75 7.21 10.59
C LYS A 250 -7.41 5.93 10.08
N GLU A 251 -7.53 4.94 10.94
CA GLU A 251 -8.24 3.69 10.64
C GLU A 251 -9.69 3.96 10.24
N LYS A 252 -10.23 3.11 9.38
CA LYS A 252 -11.56 3.23 8.76
C LYS A 252 -11.72 4.38 7.77
N SER A 253 -10.65 5.12 7.45
CA SER A 253 -10.67 6.05 6.32
C SER A 253 -10.93 5.30 5.02
N LYS A 254 -11.69 5.95 4.12
CA LYS A 254 -12.04 5.43 2.79
C LYS A 254 -11.46 6.34 1.74
N ILE A 255 -10.60 5.81 0.91
CA ILE A 255 -9.87 6.58 -0.09
C ILE A 255 -10.23 6.01 -1.46
N PRO A 256 -11.12 6.68 -2.22
CA PRO A 256 -11.56 6.22 -3.52
C PRO A 256 -10.54 6.53 -4.61
N PHE A 257 -10.52 5.70 -5.65
CA PHE A 257 -9.79 5.97 -6.89
C PHE A 257 -10.53 5.33 -8.08
N LEU A 258 -10.35 5.90 -9.27
CA LEU A 258 -11.05 5.53 -10.49
C LEU A 258 -10.11 4.91 -11.50
N VAL A 259 -10.50 3.78 -12.08
CA VAL A 259 -9.82 3.14 -13.22
C VAL A 259 -10.83 2.95 -14.34
N THR A 260 -10.60 3.59 -15.49
CA THR A 260 -11.43 3.44 -16.68
C THR A 260 -10.77 2.51 -17.69
N TYR A 261 -11.57 1.90 -18.57
CA TYR A 261 -11.04 1.01 -19.61
C TYR A 261 -10.15 1.74 -20.63
N GLU A 262 -10.50 2.98 -20.97
CA GLU A 262 -9.76 3.78 -21.97
C GLU A 262 -8.63 4.59 -21.33
N GLY A 263 -8.91 5.22 -20.17
CA GLY A 263 -7.96 6.15 -19.54
C GLY A 263 -7.07 5.53 -18.46
N GLY A 264 -7.28 4.25 -18.11
CA GLY A 264 -6.56 3.61 -17.02
C GLY A 264 -6.85 4.25 -15.66
N LEU A 265 -5.85 4.29 -14.78
CA LEU A 265 -5.96 4.92 -13.48
C LEU A 265 -6.00 6.45 -13.60
N ASN A 266 -7.08 7.06 -13.12
CA ASN A 266 -7.23 8.52 -13.14
C ASN A 266 -6.47 9.15 -11.96
N LYS A 267 -5.51 10.02 -12.29
CA LYS A 267 -4.64 10.69 -11.32
C LYS A 267 -5.37 11.68 -10.42
N TRP A 268 -6.48 12.24 -10.89
CA TRP A 268 -7.17 13.38 -10.30
C TRP A 268 -8.46 12.97 -9.58
N ALA A 269 -8.89 11.73 -9.73
CA ALA A 269 -10.05 11.21 -9.04
C ALA A 269 -9.76 10.91 -7.56
N GLY A 270 -10.83 10.87 -6.75
CA GLY A 270 -10.74 10.51 -5.32
C GLY A 270 -10.68 11.68 -4.35
N PHE A 271 -10.51 12.91 -4.83
CA PHE A 271 -10.36 14.10 -3.98
C PHE A 271 -11.65 14.89 -3.77
N LEU A 272 -12.72 14.62 -4.54
CA LEU A 272 -13.90 15.47 -4.57
C LEU A 272 -14.51 15.69 -3.17
N GLU A 273 -14.71 14.63 -2.40
CA GLU A 273 -15.26 14.74 -1.05
C GLU A 273 -14.33 15.53 -0.11
N LEU A 274 -13.02 15.31 -0.21
CA LEU A 274 -12.01 16.03 0.56
C LEU A 274 -12.02 17.53 0.21
N CYS A 275 -12.21 17.86 -1.07
CA CYS A 275 -12.31 19.25 -1.53
C CYS A 275 -13.63 19.92 -1.10
N LEU A 276 -14.74 19.17 -1.02
CA LEU A 276 -16.00 19.64 -0.47
C LEU A 276 -15.88 19.93 1.03
N GLU A 277 -15.33 18.98 1.79
CA GLU A 277 -15.13 19.12 3.24
C GLU A 277 -14.19 20.28 3.60
N SER A 278 -13.13 20.45 2.82
CA SER A 278 -12.19 21.56 3.02
C SER A 278 -12.72 22.91 2.52
N GLY A 279 -13.84 22.93 1.77
CA GLY A 279 -14.45 24.11 1.21
C GLY A 279 -13.76 24.70 -0.02
N HIS A 280 -12.84 23.97 -0.66
CA HIS A 280 -12.24 24.35 -1.95
C HIS A 280 -13.19 24.12 -3.13
N ILE A 281 -14.18 23.25 -2.93
CA ILE A 281 -15.27 22.99 -3.88
C ILE A 281 -16.59 23.15 -3.15
N ILE A 282 -17.58 23.68 -3.85
CA ILE A 282 -18.97 23.71 -3.41
C ILE A 282 -19.86 22.93 -4.38
N LYS A 283 -21.01 22.49 -3.89
CA LYS A 283 -22.04 21.78 -4.66
C LYS A 283 -23.29 22.65 -4.77
N PRO A 284 -23.35 23.58 -5.73
CA PRO A 284 -24.46 24.53 -5.86
C PRO A 284 -25.80 23.87 -6.23
N SER A 285 -25.76 22.71 -6.86
CA SER A 285 -26.92 21.86 -7.14
C SER A 285 -26.52 20.41 -7.32
N ASN A 286 -27.48 19.50 -7.35
CA ASN A 286 -27.20 18.06 -7.45
C ASN A 286 -26.41 17.73 -8.72
N GLY A 287 -25.22 17.09 -8.54
CA GLY A 287 -24.33 16.67 -9.61
C GLY A 287 -23.56 17.83 -10.29
N TRP A 288 -23.55 19.04 -9.71
CA TRP A 288 -22.79 20.18 -10.20
C TRP A 288 -21.86 20.74 -9.13
N TYR A 289 -20.64 21.07 -9.52
CA TYR A 289 -19.54 21.48 -8.66
C TYR A 289 -18.85 22.75 -9.16
N ASN A 290 -18.44 23.61 -8.23
CA ASN A 290 -17.63 24.79 -8.52
C ASN A 290 -16.40 24.84 -7.61
N LYS A 291 -15.28 25.33 -8.15
CA LYS A 291 -14.14 25.75 -7.32
C LYS A 291 -14.47 27.05 -6.61
N VAL A 292 -13.88 27.23 -5.43
CA VAL A 292 -14.04 28.44 -4.61
C VAL A 292 -12.66 28.96 -4.21
N ASN A 293 -12.47 30.26 -4.31
CA ASN A 293 -11.35 30.93 -3.67
C ASN A 293 -11.60 30.92 -2.15
N ARG A 294 -10.73 30.30 -1.39
CA ARG A 294 -10.89 30.16 0.07
C ARG A 294 -10.78 31.46 0.82
N GLU A 295 -10.00 32.45 0.32
CA GLU A 295 -9.78 33.73 0.97
C GLU A 295 -10.96 34.67 0.75
N THR A 296 -11.51 34.73 -0.48
CA THR A 296 -12.58 35.66 -0.85
C THR A 296 -13.98 35.05 -0.78
N GLY A 297 -14.11 33.74 -0.79
CA GLY A 297 -15.38 33.02 -0.91
C GLY A 297 -16.00 33.07 -2.31
N GLU A 298 -15.30 33.64 -3.30
CA GLU A 298 -15.81 33.77 -4.65
C GLU A 298 -15.73 32.45 -5.44
N VAL A 299 -16.74 32.21 -6.26
CA VAL A 299 -16.79 31.06 -7.17
C VAL A 299 -15.85 31.28 -8.35
N ILE A 300 -14.99 30.29 -8.62
CA ILE A 300 -14.04 30.32 -9.71
C ILE A 300 -14.57 29.49 -10.88
N GLY A 301 -14.80 30.16 -12.01
CA GLY A 301 -15.20 29.51 -13.26
C GLY A 301 -16.65 29.06 -13.30
N LEU A 302 -16.97 28.23 -14.29
CA LEU A 302 -18.30 27.65 -14.48
C LEU A 302 -18.49 26.38 -13.65
N LYS A 303 -19.75 26.07 -13.32
CA LYS A 303 -20.09 24.79 -12.70
C LYS A 303 -19.84 23.63 -13.67
N VAL A 304 -19.27 22.54 -13.16
CA VAL A 304 -18.95 21.36 -13.93
C VAL A 304 -19.64 20.11 -13.33
N ARG A 305 -19.73 19.04 -14.11
CA ARG A 305 -20.18 17.73 -13.63
C ARG A 305 -19.07 17.06 -12.83
N GLU A 306 -19.42 16.04 -12.05
CA GLU A 306 -18.47 15.27 -11.24
C GLU A 306 -17.30 14.74 -12.06
N LYS A 307 -17.56 14.08 -13.20
CA LYS A 307 -16.52 13.55 -14.09
C LYS A 307 -15.55 14.61 -14.62
N ASP A 308 -16.02 15.85 -14.79
CA ASP A 308 -15.22 16.96 -15.28
C ASP A 308 -14.33 17.58 -14.17
N THR A 309 -14.57 17.21 -12.90
CA THR A 309 -13.67 17.57 -11.79
C THR A 309 -12.39 16.72 -11.78
N TYR A 310 -12.39 15.55 -12.44
CA TYR A 310 -11.27 14.59 -12.45
C TYR A 310 -10.23 14.92 -13.53
N THR A 311 -9.96 16.20 -13.71
CA THR A 311 -9.00 16.72 -14.69
C THR A 311 -7.87 17.48 -14.01
N LYS A 312 -6.73 17.58 -14.70
CA LYS A 312 -5.58 18.33 -14.23
C LYS A 312 -5.92 19.79 -13.95
N GLU A 313 -6.60 20.43 -14.90
CA GLU A 313 -6.96 21.86 -14.86
C GLU A 313 -7.90 22.17 -13.69
N PHE A 314 -8.70 21.19 -13.29
CA PHE A 314 -9.62 21.38 -12.18
C PHE A 314 -8.95 21.09 -10.82
N MET A 315 -8.27 19.95 -10.69
CA MET A 315 -7.74 19.46 -9.39
C MET A 315 -6.37 20.01 -9.03
N GLU A 316 -5.44 20.14 -9.98
CA GLU A 316 -4.03 20.48 -9.66
C GLU A 316 -3.90 21.80 -8.87
N PRO A 317 -4.64 22.88 -9.16
CA PRO A 317 -4.57 24.10 -8.37
C PRO A 317 -4.98 23.89 -6.90
N ILE A 318 -5.99 23.03 -6.65
CA ILE A 318 -6.45 22.72 -5.28
C ILE A 318 -5.40 21.87 -4.56
N LEU A 319 -4.87 20.84 -5.22
CA LEU A 319 -3.87 19.95 -4.61
C LEU A 319 -2.56 20.67 -4.28
N ASN A 320 -2.26 21.77 -4.99
CA ASN A 320 -1.09 22.61 -4.72
C ASN A 320 -1.36 23.71 -3.67
N ASP A 321 -2.60 23.89 -3.25
CA ASP A 321 -2.96 24.90 -2.25
C ASP A 321 -2.41 24.49 -0.87
N PRO A 322 -1.62 25.35 -0.20
CA PRO A 322 -1.07 25.05 1.12
C PRO A 322 -2.13 24.78 2.19
N GLU A 323 -3.29 25.45 2.13
CA GLU A 323 -4.38 25.21 3.07
C GLU A 323 -5.03 23.85 2.85
N PHE A 324 -5.15 23.40 1.60
CA PHE A 324 -5.63 22.05 1.29
C PHE A 324 -4.65 20.99 1.78
N LYS A 325 -3.35 21.18 1.55
CA LYS A 325 -2.31 20.28 2.06
C LYS A 325 -2.39 20.14 3.58
N LYS A 326 -2.47 21.27 4.28
CA LYS A 326 -2.61 21.30 5.75
C LYS A 326 -3.92 20.66 6.22
N PHE A 327 -5.02 20.82 5.47
CA PHE A 327 -6.29 20.15 5.77
C PHE A 327 -6.14 18.62 5.70
N ILE A 328 -5.48 18.11 4.65
CA ILE A 328 -5.22 16.66 4.48
C ILE A 328 -4.38 16.12 5.64
N GLU A 329 -3.31 16.81 6.03
CA GLU A 329 -2.40 16.38 7.11
C GLU A 329 -3.05 16.38 8.50
N ASN A 330 -4.11 17.16 8.69
CA ASN A 330 -4.84 17.23 9.97
C ASN A 330 -6.04 16.27 10.04
N LYS A 331 -6.34 15.54 8.98
CA LYS A 331 -7.49 14.63 8.88
C LYS A 331 -7.16 13.18 9.29
#